data_3bda0e91a45c8819e8289bac13f9943f
#
_entry.id   3bda0e91a45c8819e8289bac13f9943f
#
_cell.length_a   1.000
_cell.length_b   1.000
_cell.length_c   1.000
_cell.angle_alpha   90.00
_cell.angle_beta   90.00
_cell.angle_gamma   90.00
#
_symmetry.space_group_name_H-M   'P 1'
#
loop_
_entity.id
_entity.type
_entity.pdbx_description
1 polymer ?
#
loop_
_entity_poly.entity_id
_entity_poly.type
_entity_poly.pdbx_seq_one_letter_code
_entity_poly.pdbx_strand_id
1 'polypeptide(L)'
;MSEFLDTPELQDKVIVRLVDDDKDFLRSMKLMLEMMGWKVRDFSLAQDFLQEENFKVPGCIVLDMRMPGMTGLELQRQLINDKEKALPIIFLTGHGDVESAVHTLKRGAFDFLQKPVNPLKFNKTIEEACRLSLDNFGASLEDREIIKAFKSLTPREKEIFELAAGGKSNKEIAAELDIAVATVKMHRANAFEKMSVHSSIEALHKLNAVKDKDR
;
A
#
# COMPACT_ATOMS: atom_id res chain seq x y z
N MET A 1 11.44 -12.06 -7.71
CA MET A 1 11.96 -11.24 -8.82
C MET A 1 10.79 -10.38 -9.28
N SER A 2 10.68 -9.13 -8.82
CA SER A 2 9.67 -8.23 -9.37
C SER A 2 10.08 -7.91 -10.81
N GLU A 3 9.28 -8.35 -11.78
CA GLU A 3 9.38 -7.86 -13.14
C GLU A 3 9.24 -6.33 -13.08
N PHE A 4 10.31 -5.62 -13.46
CA PHE A 4 10.26 -4.18 -13.61
C PHE A 4 9.27 -3.87 -14.73
N LEU A 5 8.07 -3.42 -14.37
CA LEU A 5 7.11 -2.93 -15.34
C LEU A 5 7.75 -1.78 -16.12
N ASP A 6 7.57 -1.77 -17.42
CA ASP A 6 7.90 -0.61 -18.24
C ASP A 6 7.07 0.60 -17.82
N THR A 7 7.59 1.80 -18.01
CA THR A 7 6.92 3.04 -17.58
C THR A 7 5.46 3.16 -18.08
N PRO A 8 5.11 2.79 -19.33
CA PRO A 8 3.71 2.80 -19.78
C PRO A 8 2.81 1.82 -19.02
N GLU A 9 3.28 0.63 -18.68
CA GLU A 9 2.51 -0.35 -17.90
C GLU A 9 2.28 0.12 -16.46
N LEU A 10 3.25 0.82 -15.86
CA LEU A 10 3.10 1.46 -14.57
C LEU A 10 2.03 2.54 -14.62
N GLN A 11 2.09 3.44 -15.62
CA GLN A 11 1.17 4.55 -15.79
C GLN A 11 -0.30 4.11 -15.90
N ASP A 12 -0.54 2.93 -16.47
CA ASP A 12 -1.89 2.38 -16.58
C ASP A 12 -2.50 1.94 -15.23
N LYS A 13 -1.66 1.57 -14.27
CA LYS A 13 -2.06 0.99 -12.97
C LYS A 13 -2.13 1.99 -11.83
N VAL A 14 -1.61 3.21 -12.01
CA VAL A 14 -1.45 4.20 -10.94
C VAL A 14 -2.15 5.52 -11.25
N ILE A 15 -2.38 6.33 -10.21
CA ILE A 15 -2.91 7.69 -10.35
C ILE A 15 -1.98 8.66 -9.61
N VAL A 16 -1.58 9.74 -10.29
CA VAL A 16 -0.89 10.87 -9.68
C VAL A 16 -1.94 11.87 -9.18
N ARG A 17 -1.88 12.24 -7.92
CA ARG A 17 -2.82 13.16 -7.27
C ARG A 17 -2.11 14.47 -6.97
N LEU A 18 -2.62 15.56 -7.53
CA LEU A 18 -2.10 16.90 -7.29
C LEU A 18 -3.00 17.61 -6.29
N VAL A 19 -2.43 18.17 -5.23
CA VAL A 19 -3.17 18.94 -4.21
C VAL A 19 -2.44 20.27 -4.00
N ASP A 20 -3.03 21.37 -4.47
CA ASP A 20 -2.45 22.72 -4.46
C ASP A 20 -3.57 23.75 -4.61
N ASP A 21 -3.54 24.85 -3.86
CA ASP A 21 -4.58 25.87 -3.95
C ASP A 21 -4.44 26.80 -5.17
N ASP A 22 -3.28 26.81 -5.83
CA ASP A 22 -3.05 27.53 -7.08
C ASP A 22 -3.63 26.74 -8.26
N LYS A 23 -4.81 27.15 -8.73
CA LYS A 23 -5.51 26.48 -9.83
C LYS A 23 -4.78 26.57 -11.17
N ASP A 24 -4.01 27.63 -11.41
CA ASP A 24 -3.25 27.79 -12.65
C ASP A 24 -2.03 26.89 -12.64
N PHE A 25 -1.39 26.75 -11.48
CA PHE A 25 -0.34 25.77 -11.26
C PHE A 25 -0.87 24.35 -11.45
N LEU A 26 -1.99 23.98 -10.81
CA LEU A 26 -2.63 22.66 -10.98
C LEU A 26 -2.90 22.33 -12.44
N ARG A 27 -3.51 23.27 -13.18
CA ARG A 27 -3.80 23.09 -14.60
C ARG A 27 -2.55 22.84 -15.44
N SER A 28 -1.50 23.61 -15.20
CA SER A 28 -0.23 23.50 -15.91
C SER A 28 0.47 22.17 -15.60
N MET A 29 0.51 21.78 -14.33
CA MET A 29 1.13 20.52 -13.89
C MET A 29 0.36 19.29 -14.38
N LYS A 30 -0.97 19.33 -14.31
CA LYS A 30 -1.83 18.29 -14.85
C LYS A 30 -1.58 18.04 -16.32
N LEU A 31 -1.63 19.12 -17.13
CA LEU A 31 -1.39 19.04 -18.57
C LEU A 31 0.00 18.45 -18.86
N MET A 32 1.04 18.92 -18.18
CA MET A 32 2.39 18.40 -18.34
C MET A 32 2.49 16.90 -18.04
N LEU A 33 1.91 16.45 -16.94
CA LEU A 33 1.94 15.05 -16.55
C LEU A 33 1.10 14.17 -17.47
N GLU A 34 -0.07 14.62 -17.91
CA GLU A 34 -0.91 13.91 -18.87
C GLU A 34 -0.21 13.76 -20.23
N MET A 35 0.54 14.78 -20.68
CA MET A 35 1.38 14.70 -21.88
C MET A 35 2.54 13.70 -21.73
N MET A 36 2.99 13.44 -20.48
CA MET A 36 3.99 12.41 -20.16
C MET A 36 3.36 11.00 -19.99
N GLY A 37 2.03 10.85 -20.15
CA GLY A 37 1.32 9.58 -20.07
C GLY A 37 0.72 9.25 -18.70
N TRP A 38 0.82 10.12 -17.69
CA TRP A 38 0.27 9.86 -16.37
C TRP A 38 -1.25 10.11 -16.31
N LYS A 39 -1.96 9.27 -15.56
CA LYS A 39 -3.35 9.54 -15.13
C LYS A 39 -3.31 10.48 -13.94
N VAL A 40 -3.95 11.64 -14.05
CA VAL A 40 -3.86 12.70 -13.04
C VAL A 40 -5.23 13.06 -12.48
N ARG A 41 -5.32 13.20 -11.17
CA ARG A 41 -6.43 13.87 -10.47
C ARG A 41 -5.89 15.09 -9.74
N ASP A 42 -6.64 16.18 -9.76
CA ASP A 42 -6.27 17.45 -9.16
C ASP A 42 -7.32 17.94 -8.17
N PHE A 43 -6.88 18.53 -7.08
CA PHE A 43 -7.71 19.06 -5.99
C PHE A 43 -7.17 20.41 -5.55
N SER A 44 -8.04 21.42 -5.50
CA SER A 44 -7.66 22.74 -5.03
C SER A 44 -7.83 22.93 -3.51
N LEU A 45 -8.41 21.94 -2.83
CA LEU A 45 -8.61 21.95 -1.38
C LEU A 45 -8.25 20.57 -0.80
N ALA A 46 -7.53 20.59 0.32
CA ALA A 46 -7.17 19.38 1.05
C ALA A 46 -8.40 18.60 1.56
N GLN A 47 -9.49 19.30 1.88
CA GLN A 47 -10.73 18.69 2.34
C GLN A 47 -11.44 17.91 1.22
N ASP A 48 -11.51 18.46 0.02
CA ASP A 48 -12.10 17.77 -1.14
C ASP A 48 -11.30 16.52 -1.47
N PHE A 49 -9.97 16.62 -1.43
CA PHE A 49 -9.08 15.47 -1.60
C PHE A 49 -9.39 14.35 -0.60
N LEU A 50 -9.55 14.65 0.68
CA LEU A 50 -9.84 13.64 1.71
C LEU A 50 -11.21 12.98 1.55
N GLN A 51 -12.19 13.69 0.99
CA GLN A 51 -13.57 13.22 0.83
C GLN A 51 -13.79 12.48 -0.49
N GLU A 52 -13.19 12.95 -1.57
CA GLU A 52 -13.48 12.49 -2.92
C GLU A 52 -12.48 11.47 -3.47
N GLU A 53 -11.29 11.34 -2.82
CA GLU A 53 -10.24 10.49 -3.36
C GLU A 53 -10.43 9.01 -3.03
N ASN A 54 -10.21 8.19 -4.06
CA ASN A 54 -10.19 6.74 -3.92
C ASN A 54 -8.77 6.23 -3.62
N PHE A 55 -8.46 6.06 -2.34
CA PHE A 55 -7.17 5.55 -1.87
C PHE A 55 -6.93 4.04 -2.16
N LYS A 56 -7.90 3.35 -2.77
CA LYS A 56 -7.76 1.94 -3.18
C LYS A 56 -7.05 1.75 -4.52
N VAL A 57 -6.64 2.84 -5.17
CA VAL A 57 -5.84 2.82 -6.39
C VAL A 57 -4.43 3.30 -6.04
N PRO A 58 -3.37 2.52 -6.35
CA PRO A 58 -1.98 2.92 -6.07
C PRO A 58 -1.59 4.20 -6.82
N GLY A 59 -0.47 4.80 -6.45
CA GLY A 59 0.05 6.02 -7.05
C GLY A 59 0.74 6.90 -6.02
N CYS A 60 0.83 8.20 -6.27
CA CYS A 60 1.43 9.14 -5.35
C CYS A 60 0.58 10.40 -5.15
N ILE A 61 0.92 11.16 -4.13
CA ILE A 61 0.34 12.47 -3.84
C ILE A 61 1.45 13.51 -4.02
N VAL A 62 1.20 14.48 -4.87
CA VAL A 62 2.03 15.70 -5.01
C VAL A 62 1.29 16.81 -4.27
N LEU A 63 1.88 17.32 -3.21
CA LEU A 63 1.21 18.12 -2.21
C LEU A 63 1.93 19.45 -1.98
N ASP A 64 1.20 20.55 -2.13
CA ASP A 64 1.71 21.84 -1.70
C ASP A 64 1.78 21.94 -0.17
N MET A 65 2.79 22.62 0.32
CA MET A 65 2.97 22.81 1.77
C MET A 65 2.02 23.82 2.38
N ARG A 66 1.69 24.87 1.61
CA ARG A 66 0.96 26.04 2.12
C ARG A 66 -0.36 26.19 1.38
N MET A 67 -1.41 25.70 1.96
CA MET A 67 -2.76 25.83 1.45
C MET A 67 -3.67 26.51 2.49
N PRO A 68 -4.67 27.29 2.08
CA PRO A 68 -5.64 27.86 3.00
C PRO A 68 -6.51 26.75 3.66
N GLY A 69 -6.88 26.99 4.91
CA GLY A 69 -7.71 26.07 5.69
C GLY A 69 -6.93 24.89 6.29
N MET A 70 -6.42 23.98 5.46
CA MET A 70 -5.61 22.85 5.90
C MET A 70 -4.26 22.85 5.17
N THR A 71 -3.19 22.96 5.94
CA THR A 71 -1.82 22.91 5.39
C THR A 71 -1.45 21.52 4.90
N GLY A 72 -0.49 21.42 3.97
CA GLY A 72 0.02 20.12 3.50
C GLY A 72 0.58 19.24 4.62
N LEU A 73 1.17 19.87 5.66
CA LEU A 73 1.66 19.13 6.84
C LEU A 73 0.53 18.54 7.69
N GLU A 74 -0.58 19.22 7.81
CA GLU A 74 -1.76 18.71 8.51
C GLU A 74 -2.42 17.59 7.73
N LEU A 75 -2.51 17.73 6.42
CA LEU A 75 -2.99 16.68 5.52
C LEU A 75 -2.09 15.44 5.61
N GLN A 76 -0.77 15.59 5.56
CA GLN A 76 0.18 14.48 5.73
C GLN A 76 -0.07 13.73 7.03
N ARG A 77 -0.25 14.43 8.16
CA ARG A 77 -0.53 13.80 9.46
C ARG A 77 -1.80 12.95 9.45
N GLN A 78 -2.86 13.42 8.80
CA GLN A 78 -4.10 12.66 8.69
C GLN A 78 -3.92 11.41 7.82
N LEU A 79 -3.19 11.51 6.71
CA LEU A 79 -2.93 10.38 5.81
C LEU A 79 -2.03 9.31 6.44
N ILE A 80 -0.98 9.70 7.18
CA ILE A 80 -0.06 8.75 7.84
C ILE A 80 -0.76 7.95 8.95
N ASN A 81 -1.71 8.56 9.65
CA ASN A 81 -2.46 7.90 10.72
C ASN A 81 -3.49 6.89 10.19
N ASP A 82 -3.81 6.93 8.90
CA ASP A 82 -4.74 6.03 8.24
C ASP A 82 -4.00 5.11 7.27
N LYS A 83 -3.71 3.89 7.73
CA LYS A 83 -2.99 2.88 6.92
C LYS A 83 -3.68 2.56 5.57
N GLU A 84 -4.98 2.79 5.46
CA GLU A 84 -5.71 2.58 4.21
C GLU A 84 -5.46 3.70 3.18
N LYS A 85 -4.94 4.85 3.64
CA LYS A 85 -4.62 6.02 2.82
C LYS A 85 -3.11 6.23 2.58
N ALA A 86 -2.30 5.25 2.95
CA ALA A 86 -0.84 5.34 2.90
C ALA A 86 -0.32 5.32 1.46
N LEU A 87 -0.29 6.49 0.82
CA LEU A 87 0.36 6.71 -0.46
C LEU A 87 1.64 7.52 -0.27
N PRO A 88 2.70 7.31 -1.09
CA PRO A 88 3.89 8.17 -1.09
C PRO A 88 3.52 9.63 -1.33
N ILE A 89 4.05 10.52 -0.50
CA ILE A 89 3.80 11.96 -0.58
C ILE A 89 5.06 12.66 -1.04
N ILE A 90 4.97 13.42 -2.15
CA ILE A 90 5.99 14.31 -2.69
C ILE A 90 5.55 15.73 -2.38
N PHE A 91 6.30 16.44 -1.56
CA PHE A 91 6.00 17.84 -1.28
C PHE A 91 6.52 18.77 -2.38
N LEU A 92 5.71 19.75 -2.76
CA LEU A 92 6.14 20.90 -3.53
C LEU A 92 6.17 22.13 -2.63
N THR A 93 7.19 22.97 -2.79
CA THR A 93 7.36 24.15 -1.96
C THR A 93 7.93 25.34 -2.75
N GLY A 94 7.56 26.54 -2.34
CA GLY A 94 8.18 27.78 -2.79
C GLY A 94 9.56 28.01 -2.15
N HIS A 95 10.14 29.18 -2.42
CA HIS A 95 11.43 29.59 -1.87
C HIS A 95 11.37 29.76 -0.34
N GLY A 96 12.37 29.23 0.37
CA GLY A 96 12.60 29.51 1.79
C GLY A 96 12.20 28.44 2.80
N ASP A 97 11.63 27.30 2.35
CA ASP A 97 11.10 26.27 3.26
C ASP A 97 12.05 25.06 3.51
N VAL A 98 13.37 25.29 3.44
CA VAL A 98 14.36 24.19 3.59
C VAL A 98 14.28 23.51 4.98
N GLU A 99 14.02 24.27 6.05
CA GLU A 99 13.83 23.67 7.38
C GLU A 99 12.57 22.80 7.44
N SER A 100 11.51 23.24 6.80
CA SER A 100 10.26 22.48 6.67
C SER A 100 10.44 21.20 5.85
N ALA A 101 11.30 21.23 4.81
CA ALA A 101 11.62 20.07 4.00
C ALA A 101 12.24 18.92 4.82
N VAL A 102 13.22 19.23 5.66
CA VAL A 102 13.85 18.24 6.57
C VAL A 102 12.82 17.65 7.53
N HIS A 103 11.87 18.46 7.99
CA HIS A 103 10.80 18.01 8.87
C HIS A 103 9.81 17.06 8.18
N THR A 104 9.45 17.32 6.91
CA THR A 104 8.52 16.46 6.16
C THR A 104 9.12 15.10 5.84
N LEU A 105 10.39 15.06 5.43
CA LEU A 105 11.12 13.81 5.18
C LEU A 105 11.25 12.96 6.45
N LYS A 106 11.59 13.55 7.59
CA LYS A 106 11.63 12.86 8.88
C LYS A 106 10.27 12.27 9.30
N ARG A 107 9.18 12.79 8.76
CA ARG A 107 7.81 12.33 9.02
C ARG A 107 7.27 11.38 7.96
N GLY A 108 8.13 10.83 7.11
CA GLY A 108 7.75 9.82 6.13
C GLY A 108 7.25 10.36 4.79
N ALA A 109 7.52 11.61 4.44
CA ALA A 109 7.38 12.05 3.06
C ALA A 109 8.35 11.28 2.16
N PHE A 110 7.92 10.96 0.94
CA PHE A 110 8.75 10.25 -0.03
C PHE A 110 9.89 11.15 -0.55
N ASP A 111 9.55 12.35 -0.96
CA ASP A 111 10.52 13.33 -1.44
C ASP A 111 9.96 14.75 -1.29
N PHE A 112 10.82 15.71 -1.62
CA PHE A 112 10.57 17.12 -1.55
C PHE A 112 11.19 17.81 -2.78
N LEU A 113 10.40 18.64 -3.46
CA LEU A 113 10.82 19.36 -4.64
C LEU A 113 10.49 20.85 -4.52
N GLN A 114 11.38 21.69 -5.02
CA GLN A 114 11.21 23.15 -5.02
C GLN A 114 10.53 23.62 -6.31
N LYS A 115 9.57 24.54 -6.17
CA LYS A 115 8.98 25.29 -7.28
C LYS A 115 9.95 26.41 -7.72
N PRO A 116 10.20 26.65 -9.03
CA PRO A 116 9.67 25.90 -10.17
C PRO A 116 10.33 24.53 -10.33
N VAL A 117 9.52 23.49 -10.60
CA VAL A 117 10.01 22.12 -10.72
C VAL A 117 10.73 21.87 -12.04
N ASN A 118 11.85 21.15 -11.99
CA ASN A 118 12.46 20.61 -13.20
C ASN A 118 11.62 19.42 -13.71
N PRO A 119 11.08 19.45 -14.95
CA PRO A 119 10.17 18.43 -15.45
C PRO A 119 10.74 17.01 -15.44
N LEU A 120 12.02 16.85 -15.80
CA LEU A 120 12.67 15.53 -15.84
C LEU A 120 12.85 14.96 -14.42
N LYS A 121 13.34 15.78 -13.48
CA LYS A 121 13.48 15.36 -12.08
C LYS A 121 12.12 15.03 -11.48
N PHE A 122 11.12 15.85 -11.76
CA PHE A 122 9.77 15.66 -11.24
C PHE A 122 9.14 14.35 -11.74
N ASN A 123 9.25 14.09 -13.06
CA ASN A 123 8.76 12.84 -13.64
C ASN A 123 9.43 11.61 -13.02
N LYS A 124 10.75 11.66 -12.84
CA LYS A 124 11.51 10.57 -12.20
C LYS A 124 11.06 10.32 -10.76
N THR A 125 10.89 11.39 -9.96
CA THR A 125 10.42 11.26 -8.57
C THR A 125 8.99 10.66 -8.50
N ILE A 126 8.09 11.06 -9.42
CA ILE A 126 6.75 10.48 -9.52
C ILE A 126 6.82 8.99 -9.87
N GLU A 127 7.64 8.63 -10.85
CA GLU A 127 7.81 7.23 -11.25
C GLU A 127 8.29 6.36 -10.08
N GLU A 128 9.32 6.79 -9.36
CA GLU A 128 9.86 6.08 -8.20
C GLU A 128 8.80 5.94 -7.07
N ALA A 129 8.06 7.01 -6.79
CA ALA A 129 6.98 6.99 -5.81
C ALA A 129 5.83 6.05 -6.22
N CYS A 130 5.43 6.08 -7.48
CA CYS A 130 4.37 5.22 -8.01
C CYS A 130 4.77 3.73 -8.01
N ARG A 131 6.02 3.40 -8.32
CA ARG A 131 6.56 2.03 -8.20
C ARG A 131 6.48 1.53 -6.77
N LEU A 132 6.98 2.31 -5.81
CA LEU A 132 6.90 1.98 -4.38
C LEU A 132 5.45 1.76 -3.94
N SER A 133 4.54 2.63 -4.39
CA SER A 133 3.12 2.49 -4.06
C SER A 133 2.52 1.21 -4.62
N LEU A 134 2.82 0.86 -5.87
CA LEU A 134 2.30 -0.33 -6.52
C LEU A 134 2.80 -1.60 -5.82
N ASP A 135 4.09 -1.66 -5.46
CA ASP A 135 4.68 -2.78 -4.72
C ASP A 135 4.02 -2.95 -3.35
N ASN A 136 3.86 -1.86 -2.60
CA ASN A 136 3.19 -1.88 -1.29
C ASN A 136 1.70 -2.25 -1.41
N PHE A 137 1.04 -1.83 -2.49
CA PHE A 137 -0.36 -2.13 -2.73
C PHE A 137 -0.55 -3.60 -3.11
N GLY A 138 0.34 -4.16 -3.92
CA GLY A 138 0.37 -5.58 -4.26
C GLY A 138 0.54 -6.45 -3.01
N ALA A 139 1.52 -6.16 -2.18
CA ALA A 139 1.73 -6.84 -0.90
C ALA A 139 0.51 -6.73 0.04
N SER A 140 -0.12 -5.55 0.11
CA SER A 140 -1.34 -5.36 0.93
C SER A 140 -2.55 -6.12 0.39
N LEU A 141 -2.68 -6.29 -0.92
CA LEU A 141 -3.74 -7.10 -1.53
C LEU A 141 -3.54 -8.59 -1.25
N GLU A 142 -2.31 -9.09 -1.41
CA GLU A 142 -1.95 -10.47 -1.10
C GLU A 142 -2.23 -10.79 0.36
N ASP A 143 -1.83 -9.92 1.27
CA ASP A 143 -2.11 -10.06 2.70
C ASP A 143 -3.62 -10.06 3.01
N ARG A 144 -4.41 -9.22 2.34
CA ARG A 144 -5.88 -9.19 2.49
C ARG A 144 -6.51 -10.50 2.02
N GLU A 145 -6.03 -11.06 0.92
CA GLU A 145 -6.49 -12.36 0.41
C GLU A 145 -6.14 -13.48 1.38
N ILE A 146 -4.92 -13.48 1.93
CA ILE A 146 -4.47 -14.44 2.95
C ILE A 146 -5.37 -14.34 4.20
N ILE A 147 -5.63 -13.15 4.71
CA ILE A 147 -6.50 -12.94 5.88
C ILE A 147 -7.93 -13.40 5.60
N LYS A 148 -8.47 -13.09 4.42
CA LYS A 148 -9.81 -13.53 4.00
C LYS A 148 -9.90 -15.05 3.93
N ALA A 149 -8.91 -15.70 3.35
CA ALA A 149 -8.80 -17.15 3.27
C ALA A 149 -8.74 -17.77 4.68
N PHE A 150 -7.89 -17.23 5.57
CA PHE A 150 -7.76 -17.69 6.94
C PHE A 150 -9.07 -17.54 7.75
N LYS A 151 -9.79 -16.43 7.57
CA LYS A 151 -11.11 -16.22 8.20
C LYS A 151 -12.17 -17.20 7.71
N SER A 152 -12.06 -17.71 6.50
CA SER A 152 -12.98 -18.71 5.93
C SER A 152 -12.76 -20.15 6.46
N LEU A 153 -11.66 -20.41 7.16
CA LEU A 153 -11.41 -21.69 7.81
C LEU A 153 -12.39 -21.92 8.96
N THR A 154 -12.91 -23.12 9.05
CA THR A 154 -13.66 -23.56 10.25
C THR A 154 -12.75 -23.57 11.48
N PRO A 155 -13.29 -23.52 12.72
CA PRO A 155 -12.48 -23.57 13.93
C PRO A 155 -11.50 -24.77 13.94
N ARG A 156 -11.96 -25.93 13.46
CA ARG A 156 -11.14 -27.15 13.40
C ARG A 156 -10.06 -27.09 12.32
N GLU A 157 -10.36 -26.50 11.19
CA GLU A 157 -9.38 -26.29 10.13
C GLU A 157 -8.28 -25.30 10.57
N LYS A 158 -8.63 -24.23 11.30
CA LYS A 158 -7.67 -23.28 11.86
C LYS A 158 -6.70 -23.95 12.81
N GLU A 159 -7.22 -24.67 13.78
CA GLU A 159 -6.43 -25.37 14.78
C GLU A 159 -5.42 -26.33 14.13
N ILE A 160 -5.90 -27.15 13.18
CA ILE A 160 -5.05 -28.10 12.45
C ILE A 160 -4.05 -27.37 11.54
N PHE A 161 -4.46 -26.27 10.90
CA PHE A 161 -3.59 -25.44 10.06
C PHE A 161 -2.43 -24.85 10.87
N GLU A 162 -2.70 -24.28 12.05
CA GLU A 162 -1.68 -23.71 12.93
C GLU A 162 -0.67 -24.75 13.42
N LEU A 163 -1.14 -25.94 13.82
CA LEU A 163 -0.29 -27.03 14.24
C LEU A 163 0.58 -27.57 13.09
N ALA A 164 0.01 -27.67 11.88
CA ALA A 164 0.71 -28.11 10.69
C ALA A 164 1.75 -27.08 10.20
N ALA A 165 1.44 -25.77 10.30
CA ALA A 165 2.38 -24.69 10.05
C ALA A 165 3.53 -24.69 11.05
N GLY A 166 3.27 -25.09 12.30
CA GLY A 166 4.30 -25.33 13.33
C GLY A 166 5.17 -26.59 13.11
N GLY A 167 4.95 -27.29 11.98
CA GLY A 167 5.76 -28.45 11.59
C GLY A 167 5.30 -29.80 12.16
N LYS A 168 4.18 -29.88 12.88
CA LYS A 168 3.66 -31.14 13.44
C LYS A 168 3.17 -32.08 12.35
N SER A 169 3.47 -33.35 12.49
CA SER A 169 2.97 -34.44 11.64
C SER A 169 1.49 -34.72 11.92
N ASN A 170 0.79 -35.39 10.99
CA ASN A 170 -0.61 -35.75 11.18
C ASN A 170 -0.82 -36.69 12.39
N LYS A 171 0.18 -37.50 12.78
CA LYS A 171 0.10 -38.37 13.96
C LYS A 171 0.19 -37.56 15.25
N GLU A 172 1.09 -36.58 15.32
CA GLU A 172 1.26 -35.70 16.47
C GLU A 172 0.03 -34.80 16.67
N ILE A 173 -0.53 -34.26 15.60
CA ILE A 173 -1.78 -33.46 15.63
C ILE A 173 -2.94 -34.33 16.10
N ALA A 174 -3.05 -35.58 15.62
CA ALA A 174 -4.09 -36.49 16.01
C ALA A 174 -4.03 -36.86 17.52
N ALA A 175 -2.83 -37.06 18.04
CA ALA A 175 -2.60 -37.34 19.47
C ALA A 175 -2.92 -36.11 20.34
N GLU A 176 -2.52 -34.90 19.91
CA GLU A 176 -2.75 -33.67 20.66
C GLU A 176 -4.23 -33.24 20.70
N LEU A 177 -4.95 -33.49 19.62
CA LEU A 177 -6.36 -33.10 19.49
C LEU A 177 -7.35 -34.24 19.83
N ASP A 178 -6.85 -35.40 20.24
CA ASP A 178 -7.62 -36.60 20.55
C ASP A 178 -8.63 -37.00 19.45
N ILE A 179 -8.14 -37.08 18.20
CA ILE A 179 -8.93 -37.46 17.02
C ILE A 179 -8.19 -38.44 16.12
N ALA A 180 -8.93 -39.11 15.22
CA ALA A 180 -8.34 -40.05 14.28
C ALA A 180 -7.40 -39.33 13.27
N VAL A 181 -6.28 -39.99 12.94
CA VAL A 181 -5.32 -39.46 11.92
C VAL A 181 -6.00 -39.21 10.56
N ALA A 182 -7.01 -40.00 10.20
CA ALA A 182 -7.79 -39.81 8.98
C ALA A 182 -8.57 -38.50 9.01
N THR A 183 -9.12 -38.12 10.17
CA THR A 183 -9.82 -36.82 10.37
C THR A 183 -8.85 -35.66 10.26
N VAL A 184 -7.65 -35.76 10.82
CA VAL A 184 -6.59 -34.73 10.66
C VAL A 184 -6.23 -34.55 9.19
N LYS A 185 -6.00 -35.64 8.44
CA LYS A 185 -5.67 -35.58 7.01
C LYS A 185 -6.74 -34.85 6.21
N MET A 186 -8.01 -35.12 6.49
CA MET A 186 -9.13 -34.47 5.80
C MET A 186 -9.17 -32.94 6.08
N HIS A 187 -9.17 -32.56 7.36
CA HIS A 187 -9.19 -31.12 7.71
C HIS A 187 -7.95 -30.36 7.25
N ARG A 188 -6.76 -31.00 7.32
CA ARG A 188 -5.52 -30.42 6.82
C ARG A 188 -5.58 -30.19 5.30
N ALA A 189 -6.08 -31.16 4.53
CA ALA A 189 -6.24 -31.02 3.08
C ALA A 189 -7.18 -29.83 2.74
N ASN A 190 -8.34 -29.77 3.39
CA ASN A 190 -9.30 -28.68 3.19
C ASN A 190 -8.71 -27.30 3.59
N ALA A 191 -8.00 -27.24 4.72
CA ALA A 191 -7.37 -25.99 5.15
C ALA A 191 -6.25 -25.54 4.21
N PHE A 192 -5.41 -26.48 3.75
CA PHE A 192 -4.32 -26.21 2.80
C PHE A 192 -4.85 -25.77 1.44
N GLU A 193 -5.93 -26.38 0.94
CA GLU A 193 -6.62 -25.95 -0.28
C GLU A 193 -7.17 -24.52 -0.16
N LYS A 194 -7.95 -24.23 0.91
CA LYS A 194 -8.51 -22.88 1.15
C LYS A 194 -7.43 -21.82 1.30
N MET A 195 -6.30 -22.16 1.91
CA MET A 195 -5.17 -21.27 2.09
C MET A 195 -4.24 -21.23 0.86
N SER A 196 -4.49 -22.04 -0.17
CA SER A 196 -3.63 -22.18 -1.36
C SER A 196 -2.17 -22.42 -0.99
N VAL A 197 -1.91 -23.45 -0.15
CA VAL A 197 -0.57 -23.85 0.27
C VAL A 197 -0.37 -25.34 0.06
N HIS A 198 0.86 -25.74 -0.26
CA HIS A 198 1.22 -27.13 -0.55
C HIS A 198 2.23 -27.71 0.45
N SER A 199 2.77 -26.88 1.32
CA SER A 199 3.77 -27.28 2.32
C SER A 199 3.56 -26.62 3.68
N SER A 200 4.11 -27.20 4.74
CA SER A 200 4.11 -26.60 6.08
C SER A 200 4.90 -25.28 6.12
N ILE A 201 5.91 -25.13 5.28
CA ILE A 201 6.71 -23.89 5.17
C ILE A 201 5.86 -22.76 4.59
N GLU A 202 5.13 -23.02 3.51
CA GLU A 202 4.19 -22.05 2.93
C GLU A 202 3.06 -21.70 3.92
N ALA A 203 2.55 -22.71 4.64
CA ALA A 203 1.54 -22.51 5.67
C ALA A 203 2.06 -21.60 6.80
N LEU A 204 3.31 -21.79 7.25
CA LEU A 204 3.95 -20.95 8.26
C LEU A 204 4.10 -19.50 7.77
N HIS A 205 4.53 -19.30 6.53
CA HIS A 205 4.67 -17.97 5.94
C HIS A 205 3.33 -17.20 5.93
N LYS A 206 2.25 -17.84 5.46
CA LYS A 206 0.91 -17.23 5.44
C LYS A 206 0.34 -17.02 6.85
N LEU A 207 0.61 -17.93 7.79
CA LEU A 207 0.19 -17.77 9.18
C LEU A 207 0.87 -16.56 9.86
N ASN A 208 2.16 -16.34 9.58
CA ASN A 208 2.87 -15.16 10.10
C ASN A 208 2.27 -13.85 9.54
N ALA A 209 1.95 -13.79 8.24
CA ALA A 209 1.28 -12.63 7.65
C ALA A 209 -0.08 -12.32 8.30
N VAL A 210 -0.83 -13.35 8.75
CA VAL A 210 -2.07 -13.16 9.51
C VAL A 210 -1.79 -12.60 10.91
N LYS A 211 -0.81 -13.16 11.64
CA LYS A 211 -0.50 -12.78 13.03
C LYS A 211 0.11 -11.40 13.17
N ASP A 212 0.90 -10.94 12.18
CA ASP A 212 1.53 -9.61 12.21
C ASP A 212 0.52 -8.46 12.07
N LYS A 213 -0.70 -8.75 11.58
CA LYS A 213 -1.76 -7.73 11.41
C LYS A 213 -2.87 -7.79 12.48
N ASP A 214 -2.90 -8.83 13.31
CA ASP A 214 -3.80 -8.90 14.48
C ASP A 214 -3.18 -8.24 15.74
N ARG A 215 -1.96 -7.67 15.62
CA ARG A 215 -1.28 -6.86 16.64
C ARG A 215 -1.43 -5.37 16.37
#